data_baa73cfb6e702b2aec28f0796552ba85
#
_entry.id   baa73cfb6e702b2aec28f0796552ba85
#
_cell.length_a   1.000
_cell.length_b   1.000
_cell.length_c   1.000
_cell.angle_alpha   90.00
_cell.angle_beta   90.00
_cell.angle_gamma   90.00
#
_symmetry.space_group_name_H-M   'P 1'
#
loop_
_entity.id
_entity.type
_entity.pdbx_description
1 polymer ?
#
loop_
_entity_poly.entity_id
_entity_poly.type
_entity_poly.pdbx_seq_one_letter_code
_entity_poly.pdbx_strand_id
1 'polypeptide(L)'
;LIGERMAEIIKQNLNKLSFDIEGRSADDGLPQTVRANGAELRAAAQRGQTALIRFVKDAVKALQPEAAADLLDTGITLIGGGALQFGLAECFSRELPEIPILTAKNAVTAVADGMNAVIFKKESRVTAFKKLFTEIGAARPSATAAEASV
;
A
#
# COMPACT_ATOMS: atom_id res chain seq x y z
N LEU A 1 22.82 -13.43 7.41
CA LEU A 1 21.44 -13.92 7.43
C LEU A 1 20.65 -13.20 8.52
N ILE A 2 19.42 -12.78 8.22
CA ILE A 2 18.51 -12.12 9.16
C ILE A 2 17.27 -12.99 9.40
N GLY A 3 16.69 -12.89 10.59
CA GLY A 3 15.42 -13.55 10.91
C GLY A 3 14.22 -12.74 10.38
N GLU A 4 13.07 -13.40 10.26
CA GLU A 4 11.81 -12.83 9.78
C GLU A 4 11.38 -11.57 10.59
N ARG A 5 11.55 -11.61 11.91
CA ARG A 5 11.27 -10.47 12.80
C ARG A 5 12.09 -9.23 12.42
N MET A 6 13.39 -9.40 12.15
CA MET A 6 14.26 -8.28 11.74
C MET A 6 13.87 -7.76 10.37
N ALA A 7 13.54 -8.64 9.42
CA ALA A 7 13.06 -8.26 8.10
C ALA A 7 11.76 -7.44 8.18
N GLU A 8 10.83 -7.81 9.08
CA GLU A 8 9.59 -7.06 9.30
C GLU A 8 9.84 -5.68 9.92
N ILE A 9 10.77 -5.57 10.89
CA ILE A 9 11.16 -4.28 11.46
C ILE A 9 11.75 -3.36 10.38
N ILE A 10 12.60 -3.89 9.51
CA ILE A 10 13.17 -3.15 8.38
C ILE A 10 12.07 -2.67 7.44
N LYS A 11 11.16 -3.54 7.05
CA LYS A 11 10.05 -3.23 6.14
C LYS A 11 9.18 -2.09 6.66
N GLN A 12 8.89 -2.08 7.96
CA GLN A 12 8.10 -1.02 8.59
C GLN A 12 8.83 0.33 8.72
N ASN A 13 10.14 0.35 8.57
CA ASN A 13 10.97 1.53 8.80
C ASN A 13 11.80 1.95 7.57
N LEU A 14 11.40 1.58 6.36
CA LEU A 14 12.14 1.87 5.11
C LEU A 14 12.35 3.37 4.80
N ASN A 15 11.70 4.26 5.53
CA ASN A 15 11.91 5.70 5.47
C ASN A 15 13.26 6.14 6.07
N LYS A 16 13.92 5.32 6.90
CA LYS A 16 15.22 5.63 7.49
C LYS A 16 16.35 5.55 6.47
N LEU A 17 17.41 6.34 6.69
CA LEU A 17 18.59 6.37 5.82
C LEU A 17 19.54 5.19 6.06
N SER A 18 19.59 4.67 7.28
CA SER A 18 20.44 3.54 7.65
C SER A 18 19.78 2.72 8.76
N PHE A 19 20.20 1.46 8.85
CA PHE A 19 19.72 0.50 9.83
C PHE A 19 20.91 -0.27 10.41
N ASP A 20 20.89 -0.50 11.70
CA ASP A 20 21.73 -1.50 12.35
C ASP A 20 20.94 -2.81 12.34
N ILE A 21 21.44 -3.78 11.59
CA ILE A 21 20.79 -5.07 11.34
C ILE A 21 21.52 -6.13 12.15
N GLU A 22 20.81 -6.73 13.09
CA GLU A 22 21.28 -7.87 13.85
C GLU A 22 20.94 -9.17 13.13
N GLY A 23 21.92 -10.04 13.02
CA GLY A 23 21.75 -11.31 12.34
C GLY A 23 22.93 -12.24 12.57
N ARG A 24 23.10 -13.19 11.67
CA ARG A 24 24.24 -14.13 11.67
C ARG A 24 25.04 -13.98 10.39
N SER A 25 26.36 -14.06 10.53
CA SER A 25 27.27 -14.18 9.41
C SER A 25 26.89 -15.40 8.54
N ALA A 26 27.04 -15.25 7.23
CA ALA A 26 26.82 -16.36 6.30
C ALA A 26 27.99 -17.37 6.29
N ASP A 27 29.19 -16.89 6.66
CA ASP A 27 30.43 -17.66 6.55
C ASP A 27 30.68 -18.56 7.78
N ASP A 28 30.53 -17.99 8.98
CA ASP A 28 30.86 -18.68 10.24
C ASP A 28 29.65 -18.88 11.16
N GLY A 29 28.49 -18.34 10.81
CA GLY A 29 27.25 -18.47 11.57
C GLY A 29 27.22 -17.69 12.89
N LEU A 30 28.27 -16.88 13.19
CA LEU A 30 28.33 -16.10 14.41
C LEU A 30 27.39 -14.89 14.39
N PRO A 31 26.86 -14.48 15.56
CA PRO A 31 26.06 -13.24 15.66
C PRO A 31 26.89 -12.04 15.23
N GLN A 32 26.29 -11.18 14.39
CA GLN A 32 26.90 -9.93 13.98
C GLN A 32 25.85 -8.84 13.79
N THR A 33 26.32 -7.59 13.95
CA THR A 33 25.53 -6.40 13.61
C THR A 33 26.16 -5.73 12.40
N VAL A 34 25.36 -5.49 11.37
CA VAL A 34 25.82 -4.84 10.14
C VAL A 34 24.99 -3.58 9.91
N ARG A 35 25.67 -2.48 9.61
CA ARG A 35 24.99 -1.25 9.22
C ARG A 35 24.63 -1.30 7.74
N ALA A 36 23.34 -1.36 7.44
CA ALA A 36 22.84 -1.38 6.07
C ALA A 36 22.36 0.00 5.61
N ASN A 37 22.54 0.27 4.33
CA ASN A 37 22.06 1.47 3.68
C ASN A 37 20.56 1.35 3.39
N GLY A 38 19.76 2.34 3.82
CA GLY A 38 18.34 2.38 3.57
C GLY A 38 17.96 2.37 2.08
N ALA A 39 18.81 2.89 1.19
CA ALA A 39 18.58 2.86 -0.25
C ALA A 39 18.59 1.41 -0.80
N GLU A 40 19.55 0.59 -0.35
CA GLU A 40 19.63 -0.82 -0.74
C GLU A 40 18.43 -1.62 -0.25
N LEU A 41 18.01 -1.35 0.98
CA LEU A 41 16.83 -1.99 1.57
C LEU A 41 15.54 -1.61 0.84
N ARG A 42 15.39 -0.33 0.46
CA ARG A 42 14.27 0.11 -0.38
C ARG A 42 14.29 -0.54 -1.74
N ALA A 43 15.45 -0.65 -2.39
CA ALA A 43 15.58 -1.34 -3.67
C ALA A 43 15.20 -2.83 -3.55
N ALA A 44 15.54 -3.48 -2.44
CA ALA A 44 15.11 -4.84 -2.18
C ALA A 44 13.59 -4.95 -2.00
N ALA A 45 12.97 -4.03 -1.24
CA ALA A 45 11.53 -3.98 -1.05
C ALA A 45 10.77 -3.72 -2.37
N GLN A 46 11.28 -2.85 -3.23
CA GLN A 46 10.69 -2.55 -4.54
C GLN A 46 10.58 -3.77 -5.44
N ARG A 47 11.50 -4.72 -5.37
CA ARG A 47 11.39 -5.98 -6.13
C ARG A 47 10.14 -6.76 -5.75
N GLY A 48 9.81 -6.83 -4.46
CA GLY A 48 8.56 -7.45 -3.98
C GLY A 48 7.32 -6.66 -4.41
N GLN A 49 7.38 -5.33 -4.34
CA GLN A 49 6.29 -4.46 -4.80
C GLN A 49 6.00 -4.63 -6.28
N THR A 50 7.03 -4.77 -7.12
CA THR A 50 6.88 -4.99 -8.57
C THR A 50 6.06 -6.25 -8.87
N ALA A 51 6.30 -7.34 -8.15
CA ALA A 51 5.53 -8.57 -8.33
C ALA A 51 4.05 -8.38 -7.98
N LEU A 52 3.75 -7.67 -6.88
CA LEU A 52 2.39 -7.34 -6.47
C LEU A 52 1.68 -6.45 -7.51
N ILE A 53 2.36 -5.41 -7.99
CA ILE A 53 1.82 -4.49 -9.00
C ILE A 53 1.50 -5.24 -10.30
N ARG A 54 2.41 -6.12 -10.74
CA ARG A 54 2.17 -6.95 -11.92
C ARG A 54 0.91 -7.80 -11.76
N PHE A 55 0.75 -8.45 -10.61
CA PHE A 55 -0.45 -9.23 -10.31
C PHE A 55 -1.72 -8.39 -10.41
N VAL A 56 -1.73 -7.18 -9.82
CA VAL A 56 -2.89 -6.26 -9.90
C VAL A 56 -3.13 -5.79 -11.34
N LYS A 57 -2.07 -5.46 -12.10
CA LYS A 57 -2.20 -5.09 -13.53
C LYS A 57 -2.85 -6.21 -14.34
N ASP A 58 -2.47 -7.45 -14.10
CA ASP A 58 -3.04 -8.58 -14.81
C ASP A 58 -4.50 -8.82 -14.41
N ALA A 59 -4.86 -8.60 -13.14
CA ALA A 59 -6.25 -8.64 -12.68
C ALA A 59 -7.09 -7.53 -13.33
N VAL A 60 -6.58 -6.30 -13.42
CA VAL A 60 -7.26 -5.16 -14.07
C VAL A 60 -7.51 -5.45 -15.55
N LYS A 61 -6.52 -6.02 -16.26
CA LYS A 61 -6.68 -6.40 -17.69
C LYS A 61 -7.75 -7.47 -17.92
N ALA A 62 -8.04 -8.31 -16.92
CA ALA A 62 -9.04 -9.35 -16.99
C ALA A 62 -10.46 -8.86 -16.68
N LEU A 63 -10.64 -7.60 -16.30
CA LEU A 63 -11.95 -7.02 -16.02
C LEU A 63 -12.79 -6.88 -17.31
N GLN A 64 -14.11 -6.98 -17.13
CA GLN A 64 -15.05 -6.62 -18.19
C GLN A 64 -15.02 -5.09 -18.43
N PRO A 65 -15.35 -4.61 -19.65
CA PRO A 65 -15.24 -3.20 -20.01
C PRO A 65 -15.97 -2.25 -19.06
N GLU A 66 -17.14 -2.62 -18.59
CA GLU A 66 -17.95 -1.81 -17.66
C GLU A 66 -17.25 -1.67 -16.30
N ALA A 67 -16.72 -2.78 -15.77
CA ALA A 67 -15.98 -2.75 -14.50
C ALA A 67 -14.65 -2.00 -14.62
N ALA A 68 -14.02 -2.05 -15.78
CA ALA A 68 -12.81 -1.28 -16.06
C ALA A 68 -13.10 0.23 -16.12
N ALA A 69 -14.25 0.64 -16.70
CA ALA A 69 -14.69 2.03 -16.69
C ALA A 69 -15.00 2.52 -15.28
N ASP A 70 -15.72 1.73 -14.47
CA ASP A 70 -15.98 2.07 -13.06
C ASP A 70 -14.70 2.24 -12.25
N LEU A 71 -13.66 1.45 -12.57
CA LEU A 71 -12.37 1.52 -11.90
C LEU A 71 -11.63 2.84 -12.15
N LEU A 72 -11.77 3.43 -13.35
CA LEU A 72 -11.20 4.75 -13.66
C LEU A 72 -11.82 5.85 -12.79
N ASP A 73 -13.11 5.74 -12.49
CA ASP A 73 -13.83 6.71 -11.66
C ASP A 73 -13.61 6.47 -10.15
N THR A 74 -13.67 5.22 -9.70
CA THR A 74 -13.63 4.86 -8.27
C THR A 74 -12.22 4.66 -7.75
N GLY A 75 -11.29 4.22 -8.60
CA GLY A 75 -9.92 3.92 -8.24
C GLY A 75 -9.73 2.60 -7.46
N ILE A 76 -8.50 2.38 -7.02
CA ILE A 76 -8.10 1.24 -6.18
C ILE A 76 -7.80 1.74 -4.79
N THR A 77 -8.48 1.19 -3.78
CA THR A 77 -8.23 1.52 -2.37
C THR A 77 -7.35 0.45 -1.73
N LEU A 78 -6.19 0.87 -1.23
CA LEU A 78 -5.25 0.03 -0.51
C LEU A 78 -5.64 -0.04 0.97
N ILE A 79 -5.77 -1.25 1.51
CA ILE A 79 -6.09 -1.52 2.92
C ILE A 79 -5.12 -2.54 3.51
N GLY A 80 -5.14 -2.67 4.83
CA GLY A 80 -4.24 -3.55 5.57
C GLY A 80 -2.88 -2.93 5.86
N GLY A 81 -2.07 -3.59 6.67
CA GLY A 81 -0.74 -3.11 7.07
C GLY A 81 0.22 -2.95 5.88
N GLY A 82 0.08 -3.79 4.84
CA GLY A 82 0.86 -3.70 3.61
C GLY A 82 0.66 -2.39 2.85
N ALA A 83 -0.52 -1.77 2.93
CA ALA A 83 -0.82 -0.50 2.30
C ALA A 83 0.02 0.67 2.82
N LEU A 84 0.56 0.53 4.04
CA LEU A 84 1.41 1.53 4.69
C LEU A 84 2.90 1.35 4.37
N GLN A 85 3.25 0.36 3.55
CA GLN A 85 4.63 0.13 3.14
C GLN A 85 5.15 1.33 2.35
N PHE A 86 6.35 1.79 2.71
CA PHE A 86 7.02 2.93 2.07
C PHE A 86 7.08 2.77 0.54
N GLY A 87 6.59 3.77 -0.17
CA GLY A 87 6.65 3.84 -1.63
C GLY A 87 5.66 2.93 -2.38
N LEU A 88 4.79 2.16 -1.71
CA LEU A 88 3.88 1.24 -2.38
C LEU A 88 2.80 1.97 -3.17
N ALA A 89 2.13 2.95 -2.57
CA ALA A 89 1.08 3.72 -3.23
C ALA A 89 1.63 4.50 -4.43
N GLU A 90 2.81 5.11 -4.29
CA GLU A 90 3.52 5.81 -5.36
C GLU A 90 3.91 4.86 -6.50
N CYS A 91 4.34 3.64 -6.18
CA CYS A 91 4.62 2.63 -7.19
C CYS A 91 3.36 2.25 -7.97
N PHE A 92 2.23 2.06 -7.29
CA PHE A 92 0.95 1.81 -7.96
C PHE A 92 0.54 2.97 -8.85
N SER A 93 0.59 4.22 -8.36
CA SER A 93 0.21 5.41 -9.15
C SER A 93 1.09 5.58 -10.40
N ARG A 94 2.38 5.27 -10.31
CA ARG A 94 3.29 5.32 -11.46
C ARG A 94 2.98 4.25 -12.50
N GLU A 95 2.62 3.06 -12.06
CA GLU A 95 2.38 1.90 -12.93
C GLU A 95 0.96 1.83 -13.49
N LEU A 96 0.01 2.52 -12.87
CA LEU A 96 -1.40 2.62 -13.23
C LEU A 96 -1.84 4.09 -13.21
N PRO A 97 -1.28 4.95 -14.10
CA PRO A 97 -1.47 6.40 -14.02
C PRO A 97 -2.92 6.85 -14.23
N GLU A 98 -3.70 6.08 -14.98
CA GLU A 98 -5.12 6.38 -15.26
C GLU A 98 -6.05 6.00 -14.11
N ILE A 99 -5.59 5.18 -13.16
CA ILE A 99 -6.42 4.65 -12.08
C ILE A 99 -6.05 5.37 -10.77
N PRO A 100 -6.99 6.07 -10.11
CA PRO A 100 -6.75 6.68 -8.81
C PRO A 100 -6.33 5.63 -7.77
N ILE A 101 -5.20 5.84 -7.10
CA ILE A 101 -4.73 4.96 -6.02
C ILE A 101 -4.95 5.67 -4.69
N LEU A 102 -5.73 5.06 -3.83
CA LEU A 102 -6.11 5.59 -2.52
C LEU A 102 -5.59 4.69 -1.41
N THR A 103 -5.08 5.26 -0.33
CA THR A 103 -4.79 4.50 0.90
C THR A 103 -5.84 4.86 1.95
N ALA A 104 -6.49 3.85 2.53
CA ALA A 104 -7.50 4.09 3.55
C ALA A 104 -6.89 4.81 4.76
N LYS A 105 -7.60 5.78 5.34
CA LYS A 105 -7.16 6.57 6.50
C LYS A 105 -6.72 5.68 7.67
N ASN A 106 -7.47 4.61 7.94
CA ASN A 106 -7.18 3.61 8.95
C ASN A 106 -6.89 2.26 8.27
N ALA A 107 -5.89 2.21 7.40
CA ALA A 107 -5.65 1.05 6.53
C ALA A 107 -5.58 -0.27 7.30
N VAL A 108 -4.96 -0.29 8.49
CA VAL A 108 -4.78 -1.51 9.30
C VAL A 108 -6.11 -2.02 9.86
N THR A 109 -6.99 -1.12 10.28
CA THR A 109 -8.27 -1.46 10.94
C THR A 109 -9.46 -1.40 9.99
N ALA A 110 -9.27 -1.01 8.73
CA ALA A 110 -10.34 -0.73 7.77
C ALA A 110 -11.38 -1.86 7.67
N VAL A 111 -10.94 -3.13 7.68
CA VAL A 111 -11.84 -4.29 7.64
C VAL A 111 -12.66 -4.40 8.94
N ALA A 112 -12.01 -4.25 10.10
CA ALA A 112 -12.68 -4.32 11.40
C ALA A 112 -13.66 -3.15 11.59
N ASP A 113 -13.27 -1.94 11.15
CA ASP A 113 -14.12 -0.75 11.19
C ASP A 113 -15.35 -0.93 10.30
N GLY A 114 -15.18 -1.51 9.11
CA GLY A 114 -16.27 -1.85 8.20
C GLY A 114 -17.22 -2.89 8.80
N MET A 115 -16.70 -3.96 9.41
CA MET A 115 -17.52 -4.96 10.09
C MET A 115 -18.28 -4.35 11.26
N ASN A 116 -17.62 -3.52 12.08
CA ASN A 116 -18.24 -2.81 13.19
C ASN A 116 -19.39 -1.91 12.71
N ALA A 117 -19.18 -1.16 11.63
CA ALA A 117 -20.22 -0.31 11.04
C ALA A 117 -21.44 -1.11 10.58
N VAL A 118 -21.24 -2.31 10.03
CA VAL A 118 -22.34 -3.17 9.57
C VAL A 118 -23.09 -3.84 10.72
N ILE A 119 -22.37 -4.27 11.77
CA ILE A 119 -22.95 -5.05 12.88
C ILE A 119 -23.64 -4.14 13.91
N PHE A 120 -23.01 -3.05 14.30
CA PHE A 120 -23.41 -2.26 15.48
C PHE A 120 -24.13 -0.96 15.14
N LYS A 121 -23.98 -0.42 13.91
CA LYS A 121 -24.77 0.75 13.51
C LYS A 121 -26.13 0.27 12.98
N LYS A 122 -27.22 0.75 13.61
CA LYS A 122 -28.62 0.52 13.20
C LYS A 122 -28.97 1.13 11.82
N GLU A 123 -28.03 1.75 11.15
CA GLU A 123 -28.23 2.26 9.80
C GLU A 123 -28.38 1.09 8.82
N SER A 124 -29.29 1.26 7.85
CA SER A 124 -29.44 0.30 6.76
C SER A 124 -28.05 -0.06 6.20
N ARG A 125 -27.77 -1.35 6.02
CA ARG A 125 -26.49 -1.86 5.49
C ARG A 125 -26.02 -1.12 4.24
N VAL A 126 -26.98 -0.70 3.40
CA VAL A 126 -26.73 0.07 2.17
C VAL A 126 -26.27 1.50 2.49
N THR A 127 -26.82 2.14 3.53
CA THR A 127 -26.47 3.51 3.91
C THR A 127 -25.07 3.57 4.56
N ALA A 128 -24.75 2.59 5.40
CA ALA A 128 -23.42 2.46 6.01
C ALA A 128 -22.35 2.22 4.93
N PHE A 129 -22.65 1.40 3.94
CA PHE A 129 -21.77 1.11 2.81
C PHE A 129 -21.55 2.37 1.94
N LYS A 130 -22.63 3.08 1.57
CA LYS A 130 -22.55 4.35 0.81
C LYS A 130 -21.73 5.41 1.54
N LYS A 131 -21.90 5.56 2.86
CA LYS A 131 -21.17 6.54 3.67
C LYS A 131 -19.67 6.22 3.72
N LEU A 132 -19.31 4.94 3.85
CA LEU A 132 -17.92 4.48 3.80
C LEU A 132 -17.26 4.83 2.45
N PHE A 133 -17.95 4.60 1.34
CA PHE A 133 -17.45 4.95 0.00
C PHE A 133 -17.35 6.45 -0.23
N THR A 134 -18.26 7.25 0.33
CA THR A 134 -18.22 8.72 0.23
C THR A 134 -17.04 9.29 1.02
N GLU A 135 -16.75 8.75 2.20
CA GLU A 135 -15.59 9.15 3.02
C GLU A 135 -14.25 8.75 2.38
N ILE A 136 -14.20 7.60 1.69
CA ILE A 136 -13.03 7.16 0.91
C ILE A 136 -12.86 8.05 -0.32
N GLY A 137 -13.93 8.41 -1.01
CA GLY A 137 -13.91 9.29 -2.19
C GLY A 137 -13.55 10.74 -1.89
N ALA A 138 -13.85 11.24 -0.69
CA ALA A 138 -13.49 12.58 -0.25
C ALA A 138 -11.98 12.77 0.01
N ALA A 139 -11.20 11.69 0.07
CA ALA A 139 -9.74 11.73 0.20
C ALA A 139 -9.00 11.87 -1.16
N ARG A 140 -9.70 12.22 -2.24
CA ARG A 140 -9.05 12.49 -3.54
C ARG A 140 -8.11 13.70 -3.42
N PRO A 141 -6.80 13.55 -3.71
CA PRO A 141 -5.99 14.73 -3.99
C PRO A 141 -6.56 15.36 -5.27
N SER A 142 -6.92 16.64 -5.17
CA SER A 142 -7.38 17.41 -6.32
C SER A 142 -6.33 17.36 -7.45
N ALA A 143 -6.73 16.87 -8.60
CA ALA A 143 -5.92 16.82 -9.84
C ALA A 143 -5.69 18.21 -10.47
N THR A 144 -5.57 19.26 -9.65
CA THR A 144 -5.41 20.66 -10.08
C THR A 144 -4.11 21.26 -9.56
N ALA A 145 -2.96 20.62 -9.90
CA ALA A 145 -1.66 21.27 -9.70
C ALA A 145 -0.68 21.05 -10.87
N ALA A 146 -1.15 20.63 -12.05
CA ALA A 146 -0.30 20.39 -13.22
C ALA A 146 -0.55 21.33 -14.41
N GLU A 147 -1.41 22.35 -14.26
CA GLU A 147 -1.68 23.33 -15.34
C GLU A 147 -1.38 24.78 -14.93
N ALA A 148 -0.23 25.02 -14.32
CA ALA A 148 0.25 26.38 -14.14
C ALA A 148 1.77 26.45 -14.26
N SER A 149 2.31 26.16 -15.45
CA SER A 149 3.62 26.63 -15.92
C SER A 149 3.77 26.29 -17.40
N VAL A 150 3.25 27.16 -18.24
CA VAL A 150 3.77 27.42 -19.60
C VAL A 150 4.13 28.87 -19.65
#